data_fbc4d87b470fdee16264095d8f4028b3
#
_entry.id   fbc4d87b470fdee16264095d8f4028b3
#
_cell.length_a   1.000
_cell.length_b   1.000
_cell.length_c   1.000
_cell.angle_alpha   90.00
_cell.angle_beta   90.00
_cell.angle_gamma   90.00
#
_symmetry.space_group_name_H-M   'P 1'
#
loop_
_entity.id
_entity.type
_entity.pdbx_description
1 polymer ?
#
loop_
_entity_poly.entity_id
_entity_poly.type
_entity_poly.pdbx_seq_one_letter_code
_entity_poly.pdbx_strand_id
1 'polypeptide(L)'
;MKVLFLLFSFLFYASANSQNLTLDYLKDQPKGISRDFYIWLFLQQDINPKEATEAYNLALRKNAKLFGLYYKKGDNKILSKETICQQMELQKLIKQDSQCIAYGLTLQKAEKLEPKTLLQLSQKLQKTDQILATQLKILASQNPFNELIKTNVEVYSSFYFGVSSYYRKRFLNAALPKRVLLDYISQKHPPFMRLIRLAILNPDMKVFSHSLTQISPKETLLFLDDESAFYLGLNAIRNHNNIDSLSFFIHSLENARYSFEKNRGLFWAYLASKDSSYLQELSQSKSMDLYTLAALELTNNKPQFEILYDIQTSNTLAKWDIKDPFEWEKIRDSYKNQTPKDKEALLQKVNHLNTKPHFFWLNKQANKEYFLKPFPTIMKQFNNDTQALLYALGRQESLFIPTAISTSYALGVMQLMPFNVTAIAKQMGESEKITYQDMFDPAINIPYAEYFTRPLLKEFKHPLFISYAYNGGPGFTRRLLETKQLFKKDNPLDPWYSMEMIPYEETRKYGKKVLANYIIYQKSFGKEIDLQKTLQDTLIY
;
A
#
# COMPACT_ATOMS: atom_id res chain seq x y z
N MET A 1 8.74 -23.06 -27.35
CA MET A 1 8.38 -21.71 -27.78
C MET A 1 9.14 -20.73 -26.88
N LYS A 2 10.16 -20.07 -27.46
CA LYS A 2 11.10 -19.20 -26.74
C LYS A 2 10.40 -17.91 -26.34
N VAL A 3 10.24 -17.66 -25.05
CA VAL A 3 9.78 -16.36 -24.53
C VAL A 3 10.99 -15.42 -24.47
N LEU A 4 11.00 -14.48 -25.38
CA LEU A 4 12.00 -13.44 -25.51
C LEU A 4 11.79 -12.42 -24.38
N PHE A 5 12.67 -12.41 -23.38
CA PHE A 5 12.78 -11.30 -22.42
C PHE A 5 13.32 -10.08 -23.14
N LEU A 6 12.45 -9.15 -23.52
CA LEU A 6 12.82 -7.80 -23.92
C LEU A 6 13.30 -7.02 -22.70
N LEU A 7 14.61 -6.96 -22.54
CA LEU A 7 15.28 -5.93 -21.75
C LEU A 7 14.96 -4.57 -22.36
N PHE A 8 14.00 -3.86 -21.80
CA PHE A 8 13.83 -2.43 -22.08
C PHE A 8 15.01 -1.68 -21.46
N SER A 9 15.99 -1.36 -22.28
CA SER A 9 16.97 -0.32 -21.98
C SER A 9 16.23 1.01 -21.92
N PHE A 10 15.93 1.50 -20.71
CA PHE A 10 15.45 2.85 -20.48
C PHE A 10 16.58 3.83 -20.85
N LEU A 11 16.54 4.35 -22.05
CA LEU A 11 17.22 5.60 -22.39
C LEU A 11 16.46 6.72 -21.66
N PHE A 12 17.05 7.20 -20.58
CA PHE A 12 16.60 8.41 -19.90
C PHE A 12 16.84 9.61 -20.83
N TYR A 13 15.79 10.08 -21.49
CA TYR A 13 15.76 11.46 -21.95
C TYR A 13 15.49 12.33 -20.73
N ALA A 14 16.51 12.99 -20.23
CA ALA A 14 16.34 14.11 -19.32
C ALA A 14 15.54 15.17 -20.09
N SER A 15 14.31 15.48 -19.65
CA SER A 15 13.57 16.62 -20.22
C SER A 15 14.33 17.90 -19.88
N ALA A 16 14.57 18.73 -20.88
CA ALA A 16 15.45 19.90 -20.84
C ALA A 16 14.93 21.09 -20.01
N ASN A 17 13.91 20.92 -19.15
CA ASN A 17 13.29 21.98 -18.36
C ASN A 17 13.24 21.72 -16.85
N SER A 18 14.12 20.88 -16.29
CA SER A 18 14.33 20.91 -14.84
C SER A 18 15.08 22.20 -14.46
N GLN A 19 14.51 23.02 -13.56
CA GLN A 19 15.33 24.03 -12.87
C GLN A 19 16.61 23.33 -12.42
N ASN A 20 17.79 23.91 -12.77
CA ASN A 20 19.08 23.38 -12.31
C ASN A 20 19.09 23.45 -10.78
N LEU A 21 18.76 22.35 -10.14
CA LEU A 21 18.84 22.26 -8.69
C LEU A 21 20.30 22.30 -8.28
N THR A 22 20.59 23.05 -7.22
CA THR A 22 21.95 23.12 -6.66
C THR A 22 22.03 22.37 -5.34
N LEU A 23 23.21 21.92 -4.97
CA LEU A 23 23.43 21.27 -3.68
C LEU A 23 23.13 22.21 -2.50
N ASP A 24 23.47 23.50 -2.64
CA ASP A 24 23.20 24.50 -1.60
C ASP A 24 21.70 24.74 -1.42
N TYR A 25 20.92 24.80 -2.50
CA TYR A 25 19.46 24.82 -2.40
C TYR A 25 18.93 23.65 -1.55
N LEU A 26 19.47 22.42 -1.76
CA LEU A 26 19.05 21.24 -1.00
C LEU A 26 19.45 21.32 0.47
N LYS A 27 20.60 21.90 0.80
CA LYS A 27 21.07 22.09 2.18
C LYS A 27 20.15 23.03 2.96
N ASP A 28 19.62 24.06 2.31
CA ASP A 28 18.75 25.07 2.92
C ASP A 28 17.31 24.55 3.18
N GLN A 29 16.92 23.43 2.56
CA GLN A 29 15.58 22.90 2.72
C GLN A 29 15.42 22.05 4.01
N PRO A 30 14.24 22.08 4.65
CA PRO A 30 13.96 21.27 5.83
C PRO A 30 14.10 19.77 5.51
N LYS A 31 14.55 19.02 6.51
CA LYS A 31 14.72 17.56 6.39
C LYS A 31 13.34 16.89 6.35
N GLY A 32 12.99 16.30 5.21
CA GLY A 32 11.69 15.69 4.99
C GLY A 32 11.59 14.93 3.68
N ILE A 33 10.39 14.43 3.38
CA ILE A 33 10.10 13.71 2.13
C ILE A 33 10.23 14.65 0.93
N SER A 34 9.84 15.90 1.09
CA SER A 34 9.98 16.91 0.03
C SER A 34 11.45 17.06 -0.38
N ARG A 35 12.37 17.21 0.60
CA ARG A 35 13.80 17.27 0.30
C ARG A 35 14.32 15.98 -0.33
N ASP A 36 13.87 14.81 0.12
CA ASP A 36 14.27 13.53 -0.48
C ASP A 36 13.85 13.42 -1.96
N PHE A 37 12.67 13.94 -2.31
CA PHE A 37 12.23 14.03 -3.70
C PHE A 37 13.12 14.97 -4.54
N TYR A 38 13.47 16.14 -4.02
CA TYR A 38 14.36 17.08 -4.71
C TYR A 38 15.80 16.53 -4.81
N ILE A 39 16.28 15.78 -3.81
CA ILE A 39 17.53 15.02 -3.91
C ILE A 39 17.45 13.98 -5.03
N TRP A 40 16.31 13.30 -5.16
CA TRP A 40 16.10 12.34 -6.24
C TRP A 40 16.15 13.02 -7.63
N LEU A 41 15.61 14.22 -7.78
CA LEU A 41 15.74 15.03 -9.00
C LEU A 41 17.20 15.46 -9.24
N PHE A 42 17.86 15.97 -8.22
CA PHE A 42 19.26 16.42 -8.30
C PHE A 42 20.20 15.30 -8.71
N LEU A 43 20.04 14.10 -8.16
CA LEU A 43 20.84 12.93 -8.53
C LEU A 43 20.63 12.46 -9.98
N GLN A 44 19.65 12.97 -10.70
CA GLN A 44 19.45 12.70 -12.12
C GLN A 44 20.18 13.69 -13.03
N GLN A 45 20.61 14.85 -12.52
CA GLN A 45 21.35 15.85 -13.27
C GLN A 45 22.79 15.39 -13.52
N ASP A 46 23.51 16.09 -14.39
CA ASP A 46 24.96 15.91 -14.59
C ASP A 46 25.73 16.56 -13.44
N ILE A 47 26.12 15.74 -12.45
CA ILE A 47 26.79 16.15 -11.21
C ILE A 47 28.03 15.30 -10.97
N ASN A 48 29.01 15.85 -10.24
CA ASN A 48 30.21 15.11 -9.90
C ASN A 48 29.99 14.12 -8.71
N PRO A 49 30.87 13.13 -8.50
CA PRO A 49 30.73 12.12 -7.46
C PRO A 49 30.65 12.67 -6.02
N LYS A 50 31.33 13.80 -5.75
CA LYS A 50 31.31 14.46 -4.44
C LYS A 50 29.93 15.07 -4.17
N GLU A 51 29.37 15.80 -5.13
CA GLU A 51 28.03 16.37 -5.04
C GLU A 51 26.96 15.28 -4.86
N ALA A 52 27.07 14.17 -5.62
CA ALA A 52 26.15 13.03 -5.48
C ALA A 52 26.20 12.43 -4.08
N THR A 53 27.39 12.32 -3.49
CA THR A 53 27.60 11.79 -2.14
C THR A 53 27.05 12.74 -1.08
N GLU A 54 27.32 14.05 -1.21
CA GLU A 54 26.80 15.05 -0.27
C GLU A 54 25.27 15.09 -0.32
N ALA A 55 24.67 15.14 -1.51
CA ALA A 55 23.22 15.12 -1.68
C ALA A 55 22.57 13.86 -1.08
N TYR A 56 23.13 12.68 -1.36
CA TYR A 56 22.63 11.43 -0.78
C TYR A 56 22.68 11.41 0.75
N ASN A 57 23.71 12.02 1.35
CA ASN A 57 23.85 12.12 2.80
C ASN A 57 22.84 13.08 3.45
N LEU A 58 22.31 14.04 2.70
CA LEU A 58 21.23 14.92 3.16
C LEU A 58 19.88 14.21 3.27
N ALA A 59 19.69 13.08 2.58
CA ALA A 59 18.39 12.40 2.53
C ALA A 59 17.96 11.89 3.93
N LEU A 60 16.67 12.07 4.22
CA LEU A 60 16.01 11.50 5.41
C LEU A 60 15.84 9.99 5.26
N ARG A 61 15.39 9.55 4.09
CA ARG A 61 15.12 8.14 3.78
C ARG A 61 15.97 7.70 2.60
N LYS A 62 16.99 6.93 2.90
CA LYS A 62 17.89 6.33 1.90
C LYS A 62 17.23 5.11 1.25
N ASN A 63 16.14 5.35 0.49
CA ASN A 63 15.40 4.31 -0.21
C ASN A 63 16.16 3.75 -1.43
N ALA A 64 15.64 2.65 -2.01
CA ALA A 64 16.28 1.98 -3.15
C ALA A 64 16.42 2.88 -4.39
N LYS A 65 15.50 3.85 -4.61
CA LYS A 65 15.56 4.77 -5.75
C LYS A 65 16.75 5.75 -5.60
N LEU A 66 16.89 6.36 -4.44
CA LEU A 66 18.02 7.25 -4.15
C LEU A 66 19.34 6.48 -4.15
N PHE A 67 19.34 5.30 -3.50
CA PHE A 67 20.53 4.46 -3.48
C PHE A 67 20.99 4.06 -4.88
N GLY A 68 20.06 3.66 -5.76
CA GLY A 68 20.38 3.26 -7.13
C GLY A 68 21.00 4.38 -7.98
N LEU A 69 20.56 5.64 -7.78
CA LEU A 69 21.17 6.80 -8.46
C LEU A 69 22.52 7.15 -7.85
N TYR A 70 22.62 7.18 -6.53
CA TYR A 70 23.87 7.41 -5.82
C TYR A 70 24.94 6.38 -6.20
N TYR A 71 24.59 5.09 -6.23
CA TYR A 71 25.52 4.02 -6.58
C TYR A 71 26.14 4.19 -7.99
N LYS A 72 25.39 4.78 -8.91
CA LYS A 72 25.88 5.04 -10.27
C LYS A 72 26.81 6.25 -10.37
N LYS A 73 26.66 7.23 -9.49
CA LYS A 73 27.30 8.56 -9.62
C LYS A 73 28.23 8.94 -8.47
N GLY A 74 27.97 8.43 -7.27
CA GLY A 74 28.70 8.76 -6.06
C GLY A 74 30.06 8.09 -5.96
N ASP A 75 30.85 8.49 -4.98
CA ASP A 75 32.12 7.85 -4.66
C ASP A 75 31.87 6.54 -3.89
N ASN A 76 32.01 5.42 -4.58
CA ASN A 76 31.79 4.07 -4.02
C ASN A 76 32.74 3.72 -2.84
N LYS A 77 33.83 4.50 -2.62
CA LYS A 77 34.72 4.32 -1.48
C LYS A 77 34.04 4.59 -0.12
N ILE A 78 32.90 5.31 -0.14
CA ILE A 78 32.12 5.65 1.06
C ILE A 78 31.08 4.56 1.41
N LEU A 79 30.90 3.56 0.55
CA LEU A 79 29.97 2.46 0.84
C LEU A 79 30.45 1.63 2.03
N SER A 80 29.56 1.32 2.96
CA SER A 80 29.87 0.39 4.05
C SER A 80 30.24 -0.99 3.51
N LYS A 81 31.07 -1.74 4.25
CA LYS A 81 31.42 -3.13 3.93
C LYS A 81 30.15 -3.97 3.67
N GLU A 82 29.11 -3.77 4.46
CA GLU A 82 27.80 -4.42 4.28
C GLU A 82 27.22 -4.15 2.89
N THR A 83 27.14 -2.88 2.49
CA THR A 83 26.59 -2.49 1.18
C THR A 83 27.41 -3.07 0.02
N ILE A 84 28.74 -3.08 0.13
CA ILE A 84 29.62 -3.69 -0.88
C ILE A 84 29.34 -5.18 -1.01
N CYS A 85 29.21 -5.90 0.11
CA CYS A 85 28.93 -7.34 0.11
C CYS A 85 27.53 -7.64 -0.47
N GLN A 86 26.50 -6.83 -0.15
CA GLN A 86 25.15 -6.98 -0.70
C GLN A 86 25.10 -6.85 -2.23
N GLN A 87 25.92 -5.95 -2.80
CA GLN A 87 25.98 -5.71 -4.24
C GLN A 87 26.93 -6.67 -4.99
N MET A 88 27.70 -7.45 -4.26
CA MET A 88 28.68 -8.36 -4.86
C MET A 88 28.02 -9.48 -5.66
N GLU A 89 28.61 -9.81 -6.81
CA GLU A 89 28.24 -10.97 -7.61
C GLU A 89 28.42 -12.26 -6.83
N LEU A 90 27.52 -13.23 -7.01
CA LEU A 90 27.47 -14.45 -6.22
C LEU A 90 28.80 -15.21 -6.21
N GLN A 91 29.45 -15.36 -7.36
CA GLN A 91 30.71 -16.12 -7.48
C GLN A 91 31.90 -15.47 -6.76
N LYS A 92 31.87 -14.14 -6.60
CA LYS A 92 32.87 -13.41 -5.82
C LYS A 92 32.51 -13.41 -4.33
N LEU A 93 31.21 -13.31 -4.02
CA LEU A 93 30.69 -13.27 -2.65
C LEU A 93 31.00 -14.53 -1.86
N ILE A 94 30.77 -15.72 -2.44
CA ILE A 94 30.98 -17.00 -1.74
C ILE A 94 32.45 -17.26 -1.35
N LYS A 95 33.40 -16.54 -1.94
CA LYS A 95 34.83 -16.61 -1.63
C LYS A 95 35.26 -15.66 -0.52
N GLN A 96 34.39 -14.73 -0.09
CA GLN A 96 34.68 -13.73 0.95
C GLN A 96 34.69 -14.35 2.35
N ASP A 97 35.05 -13.54 3.36
CA ASP A 97 34.92 -13.92 4.77
C ASP A 97 33.46 -14.19 5.16
N SER A 98 33.25 -14.86 6.30
CA SER A 98 31.91 -15.24 6.77
C SER A 98 31.01 -14.03 7.01
N GLN A 99 31.55 -12.89 7.46
CA GLN A 99 30.79 -11.67 7.70
C GLN A 99 30.25 -11.06 6.39
N CYS A 100 31.10 -11.01 5.35
CA CYS A 100 30.68 -10.51 4.04
C CYS A 100 29.65 -11.44 3.39
N ILE A 101 29.81 -12.75 3.53
CA ILE A 101 28.82 -13.72 3.04
C ILE A 101 27.50 -13.55 3.77
N ALA A 102 27.49 -13.39 5.10
CA ALA A 102 26.27 -13.14 5.87
C ALA A 102 25.54 -11.87 5.43
N TYR A 103 26.25 -10.81 5.12
CA TYR A 103 25.64 -9.57 4.61
C TYR A 103 25.05 -9.69 3.19
N GLY A 104 25.71 -10.42 2.31
CA GLY A 104 25.41 -10.40 0.88
C GLY A 104 24.65 -11.60 0.32
N LEU A 105 24.62 -12.75 1.04
CA LEU A 105 24.02 -13.99 0.56
C LEU A 105 22.53 -14.07 0.94
N THR A 106 21.66 -13.71 0.01
CA THR A 106 20.22 -13.97 0.16
C THR A 106 19.89 -15.42 -0.20
N LEU A 107 18.77 -15.95 0.32
CA LEU A 107 18.34 -17.31 -0.03
C LEU A 107 18.06 -17.46 -1.53
N GLN A 108 17.54 -16.43 -2.20
CA GLN A 108 17.35 -16.44 -3.66
C GLN A 108 18.68 -16.52 -4.45
N LYS A 109 19.77 -15.93 -3.93
CA LYS A 109 21.11 -16.14 -4.49
C LYS A 109 21.58 -17.57 -4.20
N ALA A 110 21.33 -18.07 -3.00
CA ALA A 110 21.74 -19.41 -2.54
C ALA A 110 21.03 -20.54 -3.31
N GLU A 111 19.76 -20.37 -3.73
CA GLU A 111 19.03 -21.34 -4.58
C GLU A 111 19.77 -21.71 -5.88
N LYS A 112 20.72 -20.89 -6.32
CA LYS A 112 21.52 -21.12 -7.53
C LYS A 112 22.79 -21.92 -7.29
N LEU A 113 23.05 -22.31 -6.05
CA LEU A 113 24.26 -23.04 -5.64
C LEU A 113 23.98 -24.53 -5.50
N GLU A 114 25.00 -25.32 -5.76
CA GLU A 114 24.96 -26.78 -5.58
C GLU A 114 24.87 -27.16 -4.10
N PRO A 115 24.18 -28.27 -3.74
CA PRO A 115 24.03 -28.72 -2.36
C PRO A 115 25.34 -28.80 -1.58
N LYS A 116 26.41 -29.27 -2.20
CA LYS A 116 27.75 -29.37 -1.58
C LYS A 116 28.28 -27.99 -1.17
N THR A 117 28.12 -26.98 -2.03
CA THR A 117 28.52 -25.60 -1.73
C THR A 117 27.67 -25.01 -0.61
N LEU A 118 26.36 -25.24 -0.62
CA LEU A 118 25.46 -24.80 0.45
C LEU A 118 25.87 -25.36 1.81
N LEU A 119 26.25 -26.64 1.89
CA LEU A 119 26.72 -27.28 3.14
C LEU A 119 28.05 -26.65 3.62
N GLN A 120 29.00 -26.42 2.71
CA GLN A 120 30.26 -25.75 3.05
C GLN A 120 30.04 -24.33 3.58
N LEU A 121 29.18 -23.54 2.92
CA LEU A 121 28.83 -22.20 3.38
C LEU A 121 28.08 -22.22 4.71
N SER A 122 27.21 -23.20 4.92
CA SER A 122 26.53 -23.39 6.21
C SER A 122 27.54 -23.61 7.35
N GLN A 123 28.54 -24.46 7.15
CA GLN A 123 29.59 -24.67 8.15
C GLN A 123 30.38 -23.39 8.43
N LYS A 124 30.74 -22.65 7.38
CA LYS A 124 31.48 -21.39 7.49
C LYS A 124 30.70 -20.31 8.25
N LEU A 125 29.37 -20.31 8.14
CA LEU A 125 28.48 -19.31 8.76
C LEU A 125 28.01 -19.68 10.16
N GLN A 126 28.27 -20.89 10.64
CA GLN A 126 27.73 -21.42 11.90
C GLN A 126 27.95 -20.50 13.12
N LYS A 127 29.09 -19.79 13.16
CA LYS A 127 29.44 -18.86 14.24
C LYS A 127 29.05 -17.39 13.93
N THR A 128 28.77 -17.07 12.68
CA THR A 128 28.53 -15.69 12.23
C THR A 128 27.05 -15.41 12.06
N ASP A 129 26.29 -16.34 11.47
CA ASP A 129 24.85 -16.27 11.24
C ASP A 129 24.26 -17.69 11.29
N GLN A 130 23.81 -18.10 12.47
CA GLN A 130 23.27 -19.43 12.71
C GLN A 130 21.96 -19.67 11.98
N ILE A 131 21.14 -18.63 11.80
CA ILE A 131 19.86 -18.71 11.07
C ILE A 131 20.15 -19.02 9.61
N LEU A 132 20.97 -18.21 8.95
CA LEU A 132 21.36 -18.42 7.56
C LEU A 132 22.07 -19.78 7.38
N ALA A 133 22.95 -20.15 8.30
CA ALA A 133 23.59 -21.47 8.27
C ALA A 133 22.59 -22.62 8.29
N THR A 134 21.55 -22.55 9.12
CA THR A 134 20.47 -23.53 9.18
C THR A 134 19.65 -23.53 7.88
N GLN A 135 19.34 -22.37 7.37
CA GLN A 135 18.58 -22.20 6.12
C GLN A 135 19.32 -22.79 4.91
N LEU A 136 20.64 -22.63 4.85
CA LEU A 136 21.45 -23.25 3.79
C LEU A 136 21.46 -24.79 3.86
N LYS A 137 21.41 -25.37 5.07
CA LYS A 137 21.25 -26.85 5.23
C LYS A 137 19.88 -27.29 4.70
N ILE A 138 18.82 -26.53 4.98
CA ILE A 138 17.47 -26.82 4.48
C ILE A 138 17.46 -26.77 2.95
N LEU A 139 18.06 -25.72 2.35
CA LEU A 139 18.16 -25.61 0.88
C LEU A 139 18.91 -26.79 0.24
N ALA A 140 19.93 -27.32 0.93
CA ALA A 140 20.72 -28.47 0.47
C ALA A 140 20.00 -29.82 0.64
N SER A 141 18.89 -29.88 1.37
CA SER A 141 18.15 -31.12 1.65
C SER A 141 17.34 -31.60 0.45
N GLN A 142 17.19 -32.92 0.33
CA GLN A 142 16.24 -33.51 -0.62
C GLN A 142 14.78 -33.28 -0.27
N ASN A 143 14.48 -33.08 1.02
CA ASN A 143 13.13 -32.82 1.53
C ASN A 143 13.10 -31.53 2.37
N PRO A 144 13.20 -30.34 1.74
CA PRO A 144 13.32 -29.05 2.46
C PRO A 144 12.16 -28.77 3.40
N PHE A 145 10.92 -29.12 3.04
CA PHE A 145 9.75 -28.90 3.89
C PHE A 145 9.84 -29.70 5.19
N ASN A 146 10.22 -30.97 5.13
CA ASN A 146 10.32 -31.83 6.31
C ASN A 146 11.43 -31.36 7.27
N GLU A 147 12.51 -30.80 6.76
CA GLU A 147 13.55 -30.20 7.60
C GLU A 147 13.10 -28.84 8.17
N LEU A 148 12.39 -28.06 7.37
CA LEU A 148 11.93 -26.73 7.76
C LEU A 148 10.92 -26.79 8.93
N ILE A 149 9.97 -27.74 8.92
CA ILE A 149 8.96 -27.87 9.99
C ILE A 149 9.53 -28.36 11.33
N LYS A 150 10.78 -28.80 11.38
CA LYS A 150 11.51 -29.16 12.62
C LYS A 150 12.18 -27.96 13.26
N THR A 151 12.22 -26.81 12.60
CA THR A 151 12.86 -25.58 13.10
C THR A 151 11.88 -24.75 13.94
N ASN A 152 12.39 -23.70 14.57
CA ASN A 152 11.54 -22.73 15.25
C ASN A 152 10.82 -21.81 14.24
N VAL A 153 9.85 -21.05 14.73
CA VAL A 153 9.00 -20.16 13.91
C VAL A 153 9.78 -19.05 13.20
N GLU A 154 10.88 -18.59 13.78
CA GLU A 154 11.73 -17.54 13.20
C GLU A 154 12.46 -18.06 11.95
N VAL A 155 13.12 -19.22 12.05
CA VAL A 155 13.78 -19.88 10.90
C VAL A 155 12.75 -20.23 9.85
N TYR A 156 11.60 -20.81 10.24
CA TYR A 156 10.53 -21.14 9.32
C TYR A 156 10.06 -19.94 8.51
N SER A 157 9.71 -18.86 9.21
CA SER A 157 9.15 -17.66 8.57
C SER A 157 10.17 -16.94 7.70
N SER A 158 11.40 -16.75 8.19
CA SER A 158 12.47 -16.08 7.44
C SER A 158 12.90 -16.90 6.22
N PHE A 159 12.93 -18.23 6.32
CA PHE A 159 13.17 -19.10 5.17
C PHE A 159 12.06 -18.96 4.13
N TYR A 160 10.81 -19.06 4.55
CA TYR A 160 9.67 -18.98 3.64
C TYR A 160 9.65 -17.67 2.85
N PHE A 161 9.89 -16.53 3.51
CA PHE A 161 9.93 -15.22 2.85
C PHE A 161 11.23 -14.98 2.07
N GLY A 162 12.31 -15.62 2.45
CA GLY A 162 13.63 -15.45 1.83
C GLY A 162 13.80 -16.17 0.50
N VAL A 163 13.13 -17.31 0.30
CA VAL A 163 13.21 -18.10 -0.96
C VAL A 163 12.31 -17.53 -2.06
N SER A 164 12.61 -17.88 -3.31
CA SER A 164 11.84 -17.45 -4.49
C SER A 164 10.41 -18.02 -4.49
N SER A 165 9.50 -17.38 -5.26
CA SER A 165 8.14 -17.89 -5.45
C SER A 165 8.13 -19.27 -6.11
N TYR A 166 9.07 -19.51 -7.04
CA TYR A 166 9.25 -20.81 -7.68
C TYR A 166 9.59 -21.89 -6.64
N TYR A 167 10.55 -21.60 -5.73
CA TYR A 167 10.96 -22.52 -4.68
C TYR A 167 9.81 -22.84 -3.72
N ARG A 168 9.08 -21.82 -3.28
CA ARG A 168 7.89 -22.00 -2.42
C ARG A 168 6.85 -22.92 -3.06
N LYS A 169 6.51 -22.67 -4.31
CA LYS A 169 5.50 -23.46 -5.04
C LYS A 169 5.91 -24.91 -5.20
N ARG A 170 7.19 -25.16 -5.44
CA ARG A 170 7.72 -26.50 -5.73
C ARG A 170 8.00 -27.34 -4.47
N PHE A 171 8.52 -26.72 -3.41
CA PHE A 171 9.06 -27.44 -2.25
C PHE A 171 8.33 -27.15 -0.94
N LEU A 172 7.60 -26.06 -0.82
CA LEU A 172 6.96 -25.63 0.42
C LEU A 172 5.42 -25.62 0.36
N ASN A 173 4.82 -26.04 -0.75
CA ASN A 173 3.37 -26.14 -0.89
C ASN A 173 2.86 -27.45 -0.27
N ALA A 174 2.88 -27.53 1.06
CA ALA A 174 2.49 -28.69 1.84
C ALA A 174 1.66 -28.29 3.06
N ALA A 175 0.88 -29.24 3.58
CA ALA A 175 0.08 -29.02 4.79
C ALA A 175 0.97 -28.99 6.04
N LEU A 176 0.80 -27.97 6.87
CA LEU A 176 1.42 -27.95 8.19
C LEU A 176 0.66 -28.86 9.16
N PRO A 177 1.36 -29.72 9.91
CA PRO A 177 0.71 -30.50 10.97
C PRO A 177 0.12 -29.59 12.06
N LYS A 178 -1.05 -29.95 12.59
CA LYS A 178 -1.76 -29.18 13.62
C LYS A 178 -0.87 -28.77 14.79
N ARG A 179 -0.04 -29.70 15.29
CA ARG A 179 0.90 -29.43 16.40
C ARG A 179 1.88 -28.30 16.06
N VAL A 180 2.43 -28.29 14.85
CA VAL A 180 3.36 -27.25 14.39
C VAL A 180 2.65 -25.90 14.24
N LEU A 181 1.41 -25.90 13.69
CA LEU A 181 0.59 -24.71 13.59
C LEU A 181 0.34 -24.06 14.95
N LEU A 182 -0.11 -24.87 15.94
CA LEU A 182 -0.41 -24.38 17.29
C LEU A 182 0.84 -23.85 18.00
N ASP A 183 1.97 -24.56 17.87
CA ASP A 183 3.26 -24.12 18.42
C ASP A 183 3.68 -22.77 17.84
N TYR A 184 3.65 -22.63 16.50
CA TYR A 184 4.06 -21.40 15.83
C TYR A 184 3.12 -20.20 16.11
N ILE A 185 1.82 -20.45 16.20
CA ILE A 185 0.83 -19.42 16.55
C ILE A 185 1.04 -18.94 17.99
N SER A 186 1.30 -19.87 18.93
CA SER A 186 1.50 -19.54 20.35
C SER A 186 2.68 -18.59 20.61
N GLN A 187 3.67 -18.61 19.71
CA GLN A 187 4.86 -17.74 19.79
C GLN A 187 4.58 -16.30 19.31
N LYS A 188 3.41 -15.99 18.75
CA LYS A 188 3.00 -14.65 18.27
C LYS A 188 4.01 -13.99 17.31
N HIS A 189 4.74 -14.79 16.55
CA HIS A 189 5.78 -14.28 15.67
C HIS A 189 5.20 -13.51 14.48
N PRO A 190 5.45 -12.19 14.33
CA PRO A 190 4.77 -11.37 13.33
C PRO A 190 4.91 -11.84 11.89
N PRO A 191 6.11 -12.29 11.41
CA PRO A 191 6.24 -12.87 10.08
C PRO A 191 5.38 -14.12 9.88
N PHE A 192 5.18 -14.97 10.90
CA PHE A 192 4.33 -16.14 10.78
C PHE A 192 2.85 -15.75 10.72
N MET A 193 2.40 -14.79 11.51
CA MET A 193 1.05 -14.23 11.43
C MET A 193 0.78 -13.65 10.04
N ARG A 194 1.76 -12.94 9.47
CA ARG A 194 1.70 -12.49 8.08
C ARG A 194 1.59 -13.67 7.09
N LEU A 195 2.29 -14.76 7.35
CA LEU A 195 2.24 -15.95 6.49
C LEU A 195 0.86 -16.61 6.49
N ILE A 196 0.18 -16.70 7.63
CA ILE A 196 -1.22 -17.16 7.73
C ILE A 196 -2.11 -16.35 6.80
N ARG A 197 -2.03 -15.01 6.88
CA ARG A 197 -2.82 -14.11 6.02
C ARG A 197 -2.53 -14.34 4.55
N LEU A 198 -1.25 -14.42 4.17
CA LEU A 198 -0.85 -14.67 2.79
C LEU A 198 -1.32 -16.04 2.28
N ALA A 199 -1.32 -17.07 3.12
CA ALA A 199 -1.78 -18.40 2.73
C ALA A 199 -3.27 -18.41 2.38
N ILE A 200 -4.07 -17.63 3.08
CA ILE A 200 -5.51 -17.49 2.82
C ILE A 200 -5.77 -16.69 1.55
N LEU A 201 -4.99 -15.63 1.32
CA LEU A 201 -5.13 -14.71 0.19
C LEU A 201 -4.56 -15.25 -1.14
N ASN A 202 -3.63 -16.19 -1.07
CA ASN A 202 -2.92 -16.67 -2.26
C ASN A 202 -3.48 -18.01 -2.74
N PRO A 203 -4.11 -18.08 -3.93
CA PRO A 203 -4.62 -19.34 -4.48
C PRO A 203 -3.56 -20.45 -4.66
N ASP A 204 -2.29 -20.07 -4.85
CA ASP A 204 -1.20 -21.04 -4.97
C ASP A 204 -0.84 -21.73 -3.63
N MET A 205 -1.40 -21.26 -2.51
CA MET A 205 -1.15 -21.79 -1.18
C MET A 205 -2.34 -22.59 -0.61
N LYS A 206 -3.18 -23.15 -1.48
CA LYS A 206 -4.41 -23.88 -1.08
C LYS A 206 -4.14 -24.99 -0.05
N VAL A 207 -3.05 -25.76 -0.22
CA VAL A 207 -2.69 -26.85 0.70
C VAL A 207 -2.39 -26.31 2.09
N PHE A 208 -1.59 -25.23 2.17
CA PHE A 208 -1.31 -24.58 3.45
C PHE A 208 -2.57 -23.94 4.05
N SER A 209 -3.35 -23.17 3.28
CA SER A 209 -4.58 -22.57 3.80
C SER A 209 -5.61 -23.61 4.25
N HIS A 210 -5.68 -24.77 3.59
CA HIS A 210 -6.52 -25.86 4.04
C HIS A 210 -6.04 -26.44 5.38
N SER A 211 -4.72 -26.52 5.62
CA SER A 211 -4.21 -26.98 6.92
C SER A 211 -4.65 -26.08 8.10
N LEU A 212 -4.96 -24.81 7.84
CA LEU A 212 -5.48 -23.88 8.84
C LEU A 212 -6.91 -24.22 9.31
N THR A 213 -7.65 -25.10 8.63
CA THR A 213 -8.96 -25.56 9.10
C THR A 213 -8.88 -26.55 10.27
N GLN A 214 -7.67 -27.03 10.58
CA GLN A 214 -7.43 -27.94 11.72
C GLN A 214 -7.42 -27.22 13.08
N ILE A 215 -7.30 -25.89 13.10
CA ILE A 215 -7.21 -25.09 14.30
C ILE A 215 -8.56 -24.43 14.60
N SER A 216 -8.93 -24.37 15.89
CA SER A 216 -10.16 -23.73 16.35
C SER A 216 -9.90 -22.41 17.07
N PRO A 217 -10.92 -21.54 17.19
CA PRO A 217 -10.84 -20.32 18.01
C PRO A 217 -10.40 -20.60 19.44
N LYS A 218 -10.98 -21.62 20.08
CA LYS A 218 -10.66 -22.01 21.47
C LYS A 218 -9.16 -22.28 21.69
N GLU A 219 -8.46 -22.80 20.67
CA GLU A 219 -7.03 -23.13 20.75
C GLU A 219 -6.13 -21.92 20.46
N THR A 220 -6.62 -20.89 19.77
CA THR A 220 -5.74 -19.90 19.12
C THR A 220 -6.00 -18.44 19.43
N LEU A 221 -7.22 -18.05 19.82
CA LEU A 221 -7.58 -16.62 19.97
C LEU A 221 -6.65 -15.82 20.87
N LEU A 222 -6.15 -16.40 21.97
CA LEU A 222 -5.22 -15.73 22.90
C LEU A 222 -3.90 -15.30 22.25
N PHE A 223 -3.57 -15.84 21.09
CA PHE A 223 -2.30 -15.64 20.41
C PHE A 223 -2.42 -14.85 19.10
N LEU A 224 -3.62 -14.59 18.61
CA LEU A 224 -3.86 -13.95 17.32
C LEU A 224 -3.93 -12.43 17.45
N ASP A 225 -3.38 -11.73 16.45
CA ASP A 225 -3.70 -10.34 16.20
C ASP A 225 -5.06 -10.22 15.49
N ASP A 226 -5.62 -9.00 15.45
CA ASP A 226 -6.91 -8.68 14.83
C ASP A 226 -6.98 -9.09 13.35
N GLU A 227 -5.94 -8.79 12.58
CA GLU A 227 -5.87 -9.12 11.15
C GLU A 227 -5.78 -10.64 10.92
N SER A 228 -4.95 -11.37 11.69
CA SER A 228 -4.82 -12.83 11.54
C SER A 228 -6.10 -13.54 11.92
N ALA A 229 -6.79 -13.10 12.99
CA ALA A 229 -8.11 -13.60 13.35
C ALA A 229 -9.13 -13.36 12.24
N PHE A 230 -9.16 -12.15 11.67
CA PHE A 230 -10.06 -11.83 10.55
C PHE A 230 -9.89 -12.79 9.37
N TYR A 231 -8.63 -13.03 8.93
CA TYR A 231 -8.38 -13.94 7.81
C TYR A 231 -8.67 -15.40 8.14
N LEU A 232 -8.45 -15.85 9.38
CA LEU A 232 -8.90 -17.18 9.80
C LEU A 232 -10.45 -17.27 9.77
N GLY A 233 -11.17 -16.21 10.15
CA GLY A 233 -12.61 -16.12 9.98
C GLY A 233 -13.05 -16.25 8.51
N LEU A 234 -12.36 -15.57 7.59
CA LEU A 234 -12.62 -15.73 6.14
C LEU A 234 -12.31 -17.15 5.65
N ASN A 235 -11.26 -17.78 6.18
CA ASN A 235 -10.95 -19.16 5.84
C ASN A 235 -11.99 -20.14 6.37
N ALA A 236 -12.48 -19.93 7.59
CA ALA A 236 -13.52 -20.75 8.20
C ALA A 236 -14.85 -20.64 7.45
N ILE A 237 -15.33 -19.43 7.15
CA ILE A 237 -16.61 -19.22 6.44
C ILE A 237 -16.56 -19.79 5.01
N ARG A 238 -15.41 -19.68 4.31
CA ARG A 238 -15.20 -20.32 3.00
C ARG A 238 -15.31 -21.84 3.06
N ASN A 239 -14.95 -22.45 4.18
CA ASN A 239 -15.04 -23.88 4.42
C ASN A 239 -16.34 -24.27 5.18
N HIS A 240 -17.38 -23.42 5.12
CA HIS A 240 -18.70 -23.64 5.71
C HIS A 240 -18.72 -23.83 7.24
N ASN A 241 -17.70 -23.32 7.95
CA ASN A 241 -17.67 -23.31 9.42
C ASN A 241 -18.05 -21.93 9.97
N ASN A 242 -19.35 -21.65 10.03
CA ASN A 242 -19.86 -20.35 10.45
C ASN A 242 -19.63 -20.06 11.94
N ILE A 243 -19.62 -21.10 12.80
CA ILE A 243 -19.43 -20.94 14.26
C ILE A 243 -18.01 -20.44 14.54
N ASP A 244 -17.00 -21.10 13.99
CA ASP A 244 -15.61 -20.69 14.16
C ASP A 244 -15.34 -19.35 13.47
N SER A 245 -15.95 -19.09 12.29
CA SER A 245 -15.79 -17.82 11.61
C SER A 245 -16.32 -16.66 12.44
N LEU A 246 -17.49 -16.79 13.06
CA LEU A 246 -18.05 -15.77 13.94
C LEU A 246 -17.12 -15.47 15.12
N SER A 247 -16.61 -16.50 15.79
CA SER A 247 -15.68 -16.35 16.92
C SER A 247 -14.41 -15.61 16.52
N PHE A 248 -13.85 -15.89 15.34
CA PHE A 248 -12.68 -15.18 14.80
C PHE A 248 -13.00 -13.73 14.44
N PHE A 249 -14.18 -13.44 13.85
CA PHE A 249 -14.57 -12.07 13.53
C PHE A 249 -14.85 -11.24 14.78
N ILE A 250 -15.47 -11.81 15.82
CA ILE A 250 -15.65 -11.13 17.11
C ILE A 250 -14.29 -10.77 17.71
N HIS A 251 -13.36 -11.71 17.77
CA HIS A 251 -12.00 -11.42 18.26
C HIS A 251 -11.31 -10.31 17.46
N SER A 252 -11.45 -10.33 16.13
CA SER A 252 -10.90 -9.28 15.26
C SER A 252 -11.49 -7.90 15.59
N LEU A 253 -12.81 -7.78 15.75
CA LEU A 253 -13.47 -6.51 16.06
C LEU A 253 -13.13 -5.98 17.46
N GLU A 254 -12.99 -6.87 18.45
CA GLU A 254 -12.64 -6.50 19.83
C GLU A 254 -11.20 -5.98 19.97
N ASN A 255 -10.29 -6.48 19.11
CA ASN A 255 -8.89 -6.10 19.11
C ASN A 255 -8.54 -5.07 18.02
N ALA A 256 -9.51 -4.62 17.24
CA ALA A 256 -9.31 -3.64 16.17
C ALA A 256 -8.86 -2.27 16.72
N ARG A 257 -7.79 -1.73 16.15
CA ARG A 257 -7.23 -0.42 16.58
C ARG A 257 -7.90 0.77 15.92
N TYR A 258 -8.43 0.58 14.71
CA TYR A 258 -9.02 1.65 13.91
C TYR A 258 -10.47 1.32 13.58
N SER A 259 -11.27 2.35 13.40
CA SER A 259 -12.70 2.23 13.10
C SER A 259 -13.00 1.38 11.86
N PHE A 260 -12.15 1.47 10.83
CA PHE A 260 -12.34 0.69 9.61
C PHE A 260 -12.25 -0.82 9.86
N GLU A 261 -11.28 -1.29 10.65
CA GLU A 261 -11.13 -2.70 11.02
C GLU A 261 -12.29 -3.15 11.94
N LYS A 262 -12.71 -2.29 12.88
CA LYS A 262 -13.88 -2.58 13.72
C LYS A 262 -15.14 -2.71 12.87
N ASN A 263 -15.42 -1.77 11.98
CA ASN A 263 -16.57 -1.79 11.08
C ASN A 263 -16.57 -3.04 10.18
N ARG A 264 -15.40 -3.43 9.67
CA ARG A 264 -15.20 -4.67 8.92
C ARG A 264 -15.58 -5.90 9.76
N GLY A 265 -15.09 -5.98 10.99
CA GLY A 265 -15.38 -7.09 11.92
C GLY A 265 -16.87 -7.22 12.21
N LEU A 266 -17.57 -6.12 12.51
CA LEU A 266 -19.02 -6.08 12.72
C LEU A 266 -19.79 -6.58 11.50
N PHE A 267 -19.44 -6.09 10.32
CA PHE A 267 -20.11 -6.49 9.09
C PHE A 267 -19.95 -7.99 8.79
N TRP A 268 -18.75 -8.53 9.00
CA TRP A 268 -18.47 -9.95 8.79
C TRP A 268 -19.06 -10.84 9.90
N ALA A 269 -19.17 -10.36 11.14
CA ALA A 269 -19.92 -11.02 12.20
C ALA A 269 -21.40 -11.16 11.82
N TYR A 270 -22.01 -10.11 11.26
CA TYR A 270 -23.35 -10.18 10.68
C TYR A 270 -23.45 -11.22 9.55
N LEU A 271 -22.52 -11.22 8.61
CA LEU A 271 -22.56 -12.17 7.50
C LEU A 271 -22.45 -13.63 7.97
N ALA A 272 -21.68 -13.89 9.03
CA ALA A 272 -21.51 -15.23 9.60
C ALA A 272 -22.69 -15.70 10.43
N SER A 273 -23.29 -14.82 11.25
CA SER A 273 -24.35 -15.17 12.20
C SER A 273 -25.77 -14.89 11.69
N LYS A 274 -25.92 -13.94 10.75
CA LYS A 274 -27.19 -13.32 10.36
C LYS A 274 -27.89 -12.55 11.49
N ASP A 275 -27.18 -12.27 12.59
CA ASP A 275 -27.69 -11.46 13.68
C ASP A 275 -27.61 -9.97 13.32
N SER A 276 -28.79 -9.34 13.19
CA SER A 276 -28.94 -7.93 12.82
C SER A 276 -28.40 -6.96 13.88
N SER A 277 -28.15 -7.41 15.12
CA SER A 277 -27.57 -6.57 16.17
C SER A 277 -26.20 -5.99 15.76
N TYR A 278 -25.40 -6.76 15.04
CA TYR A 278 -24.11 -6.28 14.48
C TYR A 278 -24.29 -5.17 13.45
N LEU A 279 -25.33 -5.23 12.61
CA LEU A 279 -25.64 -4.13 11.68
C LEU A 279 -26.15 -2.89 12.41
N GLN A 280 -26.95 -3.07 13.46
CA GLN A 280 -27.40 -1.95 14.28
C GLN A 280 -26.22 -1.26 14.96
N GLU A 281 -25.29 -2.01 15.56
CA GLU A 281 -24.06 -1.44 16.12
C GLU A 281 -23.23 -0.73 15.04
N LEU A 282 -23.05 -1.36 13.87
CA LEU A 282 -22.27 -0.79 12.76
C LEU A 282 -22.89 0.50 12.23
N SER A 283 -24.22 0.61 12.17
CA SER A 283 -24.93 1.83 11.76
C SER A 283 -24.68 3.02 12.70
N GLN A 284 -24.24 2.77 13.93
CA GLN A 284 -23.85 3.80 14.91
C GLN A 284 -22.37 4.21 14.78
N SER A 285 -21.64 3.68 13.81
CA SER A 285 -20.23 4.06 13.58
C SER A 285 -20.11 5.55 13.30
N LYS A 286 -19.04 6.15 13.85
CA LYS A 286 -18.68 7.57 13.63
C LYS A 286 -17.76 7.78 12.41
N SER A 287 -17.53 6.73 11.62
CA SER A 287 -16.67 6.74 10.45
C SER A 287 -17.42 6.26 9.22
N MET A 288 -17.35 7.03 8.14
CA MET A 288 -17.98 6.66 6.88
C MET A 288 -17.03 5.82 6.04
N ASP A 289 -17.34 4.54 5.92
CA ASP A 289 -16.70 3.60 5.02
C ASP A 289 -17.75 2.72 4.31
N LEU A 290 -17.30 1.77 3.50
CA LEU A 290 -18.19 0.93 2.70
C LEU A 290 -19.08 0.03 3.57
N TYR A 291 -18.58 -0.44 4.72
CA TYR A 291 -19.34 -1.28 5.65
C TYR A 291 -20.41 -0.47 6.39
N THR A 292 -20.07 0.76 6.82
CA THR A 292 -21.03 1.68 7.43
C THR A 292 -22.13 2.06 6.43
N LEU A 293 -21.77 2.34 5.16
CA LEU A 293 -22.77 2.58 4.11
C LEU A 293 -23.73 1.40 3.96
N ALA A 294 -23.21 0.18 3.93
CA ALA A 294 -24.03 -1.04 3.82
C ALA A 294 -24.96 -1.21 5.03
N ALA A 295 -24.46 -0.97 6.25
CA ALA A 295 -25.28 -1.06 7.44
C ALA A 295 -26.39 -0.01 7.46
N LEU A 296 -26.10 1.24 7.12
CA LEU A 296 -27.09 2.31 7.03
C LEU A 296 -28.20 1.99 6.02
N GLU A 297 -27.84 1.45 4.85
CA GLU A 297 -28.82 1.04 3.84
C GLU A 297 -29.67 -0.16 4.31
N LEU A 298 -29.04 -1.20 4.85
CA LEU A 298 -29.73 -2.41 5.31
C LEU A 298 -30.63 -2.18 6.54
N THR A 299 -30.28 -1.23 7.40
CA THR A 299 -31.06 -0.90 8.60
C THR A 299 -32.01 0.29 8.42
N ASN A 300 -31.91 0.97 7.28
CA ASN A 300 -32.60 2.24 7.02
C ASN A 300 -32.31 3.33 8.10
N ASN A 301 -31.14 3.26 8.72
CA ASN A 301 -30.69 4.24 9.72
C ASN A 301 -30.01 5.44 9.04
N LYS A 302 -29.97 6.57 9.77
CA LYS A 302 -29.18 7.74 9.35
C LYS A 302 -27.79 7.71 10.01
N PRO A 303 -26.76 8.27 9.37
CA PRO A 303 -25.44 8.38 9.99
C PRO A 303 -25.46 9.21 11.27
N GLN A 304 -24.60 8.87 12.24
CA GLN A 304 -24.47 9.57 13.53
C GLN A 304 -23.57 10.83 13.45
N PHE A 305 -23.23 11.28 12.25
CA PHE A 305 -22.39 12.43 11.99
C PHE A 305 -22.92 13.19 10.77
N GLU A 306 -22.57 14.46 10.71
CA GLU A 306 -22.90 15.33 9.57
C GLU A 306 -21.91 15.11 8.43
N ILE A 307 -22.42 14.95 7.20
CA ILE A 307 -21.61 14.91 5.98
C ILE A 307 -21.54 16.30 5.39
N LEU A 308 -20.34 16.86 5.29
CA LEU A 308 -20.08 18.20 4.79
C LEU A 308 -19.27 18.14 3.49
N TYR A 309 -19.72 18.90 2.49
CA TYR A 309 -19.06 19.00 1.18
C TYR A 309 -18.18 20.24 1.03
N ASP A 310 -18.17 21.10 2.02
CA ASP A 310 -17.32 22.28 2.10
C ASP A 310 -16.90 22.54 3.55
N ILE A 311 -15.87 23.36 3.74
CA ILE A 311 -15.45 23.87 5.04
C ILE A 311 -15.37 25.38 4.97
N GLN A 312 -15.93 26.04 5.97
CA GLN A 312 -15.92 27.51 6.03
C GLN A 312 -14.51 28.01 6.34
N THR A 313 -14.03 28.93 5.54
CA THR A 313 -12.77 29.65 5.70
C THR A 313 -12.95 31.12 5.39
N SER A 314 -11.96 31.95 5.70
CA SER A 314 -11.99 33.36 5.30
C SER A 314 -11.99 33.49 3.76
N ASN A 315 -12.59 34.53 3.23
CA ASN A 315 -12.66 34.84 1.80
C ASN A 315 -11.35 35.45 1.24
N THR A 316 -10.26 35.35 1.97
CA THR A 316 -8.94 35.86 1.55
C THR A 316 -8.12 34.72 0.91
N LEU A 317 -7.06 35.07 0.20
CA LEU A 317 -6.09 34.13 -0.31
C LEU A 317 -4.90 34.01 0.65
N ALA A 318 -4.33 32.83 0.76
CA ALA A 318 -3.11 32.61 1.51
C ALA A 318 -1.95 33.40 0.89
N LYS A 319 -1.09 33.96 1.74
CA LYS A 319 0.08 34.76 1.31
C LYS A 319 1.30 33.91 0.98
N TRP A 320 1.28 32.61 1.28
CA TRP A 320 2.34 31.67 0.98
C TRP A 320 2.02 30.87 -0.30
N ASP A 321 3.04 30.35 -0.94
CA ASP A 321 2.86 29.56 -2.17
C ASP A 321 2.33 28.17 -1.84
N ILE A 322 1.05 27.92 -2.16
CA ILE A 322 0.39 26.63 -1.94
C ILE A 322 0.94 25.50 -2.83
N LYS A 323 1.79 25.82 -3.80
CA LYS A 323 2.47 24.87 -4.70
C LYS A 323 3.90 24.57 -4.23
N ASP A 324 4.38 25.23 -3.17
CA ASP A 324 5.67 24.92 -2.55
C ASP A 324 5.51 23.82 -1.49
N PRO A 325 6.06 22.61 -1.71
CA PRO A 325 5.95 21.50 -0.77
C PRO A 325 6.66 21.79 0.57
N PHE A 326 7.68 22.64 0.58
CA PHE A 326 8.42 22.97 1.79
C PHE A 326 7.60 23.91 2.70
N GLU A 327 6.83 24.82 2.14
CA GLU A 327 5.96 25.70 2.92
C GLU A 327 4.87 24.91 3.65
N TRP A 328 4.22 23.98 2.96
CA TRP A 328 3.24 23.09 3.60
C TRP A 328 3.90 22.17 4.64
N GLU A 329 5.05 21.59 4.34
CA GLU A 329 5.77 20.70 5.26
C GLU A 329 6.15 21.42 6.56
N LYS A 330 6.62 22.68 6.48
CA LYS A 330 6.90 23.56 7.63
C LYS A 330 5.65 23.78 8.49
N ILE A 331 4.52 24.13 7.87
CA ILE A 331 3.25 24.37 8.58
C ILE A 331 2.77 23.09 9.27
N ARG A 332 2.72 21.97 8.55
CA ARG A 332 2.26 20.67 9.02
C ARG A 332 3.10 20.15 10.20
N ASP A 333 4.41 20.20 10.08
CA ASP A 333 5.30 19.64 11.09
C ASP A 333 5.41 20.53 12.33
N SER A 334 5.31 21.85 12.14
CA SER A 334 5.16 22.78 13.27
C SER A 334 3.89 22.49 14.06
N TYR A 335 2.75 22.26 13.39
CA TYR A 335 1.46 22.00 14.05
C TYR A 335 1.46 20.80 15.01
N LYS A 336 2.23 19.75 14.69
CA LYS A 336 2.29 18.53 15.51
C LYS A 336 2.86 18.76 16.91
N ASN A 337 3.80 19.70 17.05
CA ASN A 337 4.64 19.85 18.24
C ASN A 337 4.36 21.15 19.04
N GLN A 338 3.27 21.86 18.73
CA GLN A 338 2.98 23.18 19.27
C GLN A 338 1.98 23.16 20.44
N THR A 339 2.00 24.25 21.24
CA THR A 339 0.99 24.52 22.25
C THR A 339 -0.38 24.80 21.61
N PRO A 340 -1.50 24.70 22.34
CA PRO A 340 -2.82 25.05 21.80
C PRO A 340 -2.90 26.45 21.19
N LYS A 341 -2.25 27.44 21.80
CA LYS A 341 -2.21 28.85 21.33
C LYS A 341 -1.48 28.95 19.98
N ASP A 342 -0.34 28.27 19.84
CA ASP A 342 0.44 28.30 18.61
C ASP A 342 -0.26 27.53 17.49
N LYS A 343 -1.00 26.46 17.82
CA LYS A 343 -1.85 25.74 16.87
C LYS A 343 -2.92 26.62 16.26
N GLU A 344 -3.56 27.51 17.07
CA GLU A 344 -4.54 28.46 16.57
C GLU A 344 -3.89 29.44 15.56
N ALA A 345 -2.69 29.93 15.83
CA ALA A 345 -1.97 30.80 14.90
C ALA A 345 -1.65 30.08 13.57
N LEU A 346 -1.30 28.80 13.62
CA LEU A 346 -1.08 27.98 12.41
C LEU A 346 -2.37 27.69 11.66
N LEU A 347 -3.50 27.49 12.36
CA LEU A 347 -4.82 27.36 11.72
C LEU A 347 -5.19 28.63 10.96
N GLN A 348 -4.93 29.82 11.51
CA GLN A 348 -5.16 31.08 10.80
C GLN A 348 -4.31 31.21 9.53
N LYS A 349 -3.11 30.66 9.50
CA LYS A 349 -2.25 30.62 8.31
C LYS A 349 -2.85 29.84 7.13
N VAL A 350 -3.69 28.87 7.42
CA VAL A 350 -4.36 28.02 6.41
C VAL A 350 -5.87 28.29 6.30
N ASN A 351 -6.39 29.26 7.03
CA ASN A 351 -7.81 29.63 7.01
C ASN A 351 -8.12 30.58 5.86
N HIS A 352 -7.94 30.11 4.62
CA HIS A 352 -8.13 30.90 3.41
C HIS A 352 -8.88 30.11 2.32
N LEU A 353 -9.45 30.83 1.35
CA LEU A 353 -10.26 30.26 0.27
C LEU A 353 -9.50 29.18 -0.55
N ASN A 354 -8.23 29.42 -0.84
CA ASN A 354 -7.40 28.53 -1.63
C ASN A 354 -6.68 27.44 -0.81
N THR A 355 -6.87 27.42 0.52
CA THR A 355 -6.23 26.45 1.42
C THR A 355 -7.21 25.59 2.20
N LYS A 356 -8.48 25.49 1.77
CA LYS A 356 -9.51 24.65 2.40
C LYS A 356 -9.04 23.21 2.69
N PRO A 357 -8.33 22.50 1.78
CA PRO A 357 -7.77 21.18 2.09
C PRO A 357 -6.77 21.18 3.25
N HIS A 358 -5.89 22.19 3.32
CA HIS A 358 -4.90 22.33 4.39
C HIS A 358 -5.58 22.65 5.73
N PHE A 359 -6.57 23.55 5.71
CA PHE A 359 -7.37 23.87 6.89
C PHE A 359 -8.10 22.64 7.41
N PHE A 360 -8.75 21.88 6.54
CA PHE A 360 -9.39 20.62 6.91
C PHE A 360 -8.38 19.62 7.50
N TRP A 361 -7.18 19.50 6.92
CA TRP A 361 -6.17 18.55 7.38
C TRP A 361 -5.75 18.84 8.83
N LEU A 362 -5.62 20.12 9.21
CA LEU A 362 -5.24 20.55 10.55
C LEU A 362 -6.45 20.63 11.52
N ASN A 363 -7.66 20.87 11.04
CA ASN A 363 -8.85 21.17 11.84
C ASN A 363 -9.97 20.13 11.64
N LYS A 364 -9.67 18.87 11.85
CA LYS A 364 -10.69 17.81 11.84
C LYS A 364 -11.58 17.92 13.06
N GLN A 365 -12.88 18.13 12.85
CA GLN A 365 -13.88 18.23 13.92
C GLN A 365 -14.48 16.85 14.22
N ALA A 366 -14.72 16.56 15.50
CA ALA A 366 -15.45 15.37 15.91
C ALA A 366 -16.91 15.41 15.40
N ASN A 367 -17.47 14.24 15.12
CA ASN A 367 -18.84 14.07 14.61
C ASN A 367 -19.15 14.75 13.26
N LYS A 368 -18.12 15.08 12.48
CA LYS A 368 -18.25 15.57 11.12
C LYS A 368 -17.37 14.79 10.17
N GLU A 369 -17.93 14.38 9.03
CA GLU A 369 -17.20 13.76 7.94
C GLU A 369 -17.19 14.70 6.73
N TYR A 370 -15.99 15.05 6.28
CA TYR A 370 -15.80 16.01 5.21
C TYR A 370 -15.51 15.30 3.89
N PHE A 371 -16.37 15.56 2.92
CA PHE A 371 -16.22 15.16 1.52
C PHE A 371 -16.05 16.42 0.66
N LEU A 372 -14.96 17.14 0.91
CA LEU A 372 -14.70 18.43 0.26
C LEU A 372 -14.73 18.31 -1.27
N LYS A 373 -15.24 19.37 -1.91
CA LYS A 373 -15.21 19.55 -3.37
C LYS A 373 -14.32 20.76 -3.74
N PRO A 374 -12.98 20.68 -3.50
CA PRO A 374 -12.07 21.76 -3.83
C PRO A 374 -11.86 21.88 -5.34
N PHE A 375 -11.23 22.98 -5.75
CA PHE A 375 -10.88 23.25 -7.16
C PHE A 375 -12.09 23.26 -8.12
N PRO A 376 -13.20 23.92 -7.78
CA PRO A 376 -14.44 23.81 -8.56
C PRO A 376 -14.31 24.30 -10.01
N THR A 377 -13.46 25.30 -10.28
CA THR A 377 -13.20 25.80 -11.63
C THR A 377 -12.55 24.74 -12.52
N ILE A 378 -11.65 23.93 -11.95
CA ILE A 378 -10.98 22.84 -12.67
C ILE A 378 -11.95 21.68 -12.86
N MET A 379 -12.65 21.29 -11.79
CA MET A 379 -13.55 20.13 -11.80
C MET A 379 -14.76 20.31 -12.73
N LYS A 380 -15.31 21.52 -12.86
CA LYS A 380 -16.45 21.83 -13.76
C LYS A 380 -16.19 21.55 -15.25
N GLN A 381 -14.95 21.31 -15.65
CA GLN A 381 -14.61 20.90 -17.02
C GLN A 381 -15.06 19.46 -17.32
N PHE A 382 -15.37 18.67 -16.29
CA PHE A 382 -15.74 17.26 -16.40
C PHE A 382 -17.21 17.06 -16.04
N ASN A 383 -17.82 16.00 -16.60
CA ASN A 383 -19.18 15.61 -16.20
C ASN A 383 -19.23 15.12 -14.75
N ASN A 384 -20.43 15.06 -14.15
CA ASN A 384 -20.61 14.72 -12.75
C ASN A 384 -20.05 13.34 -12.37
N ASP A 385 -20.14 12.34 -13.22
CA ASP A 385 -19.60 11.00 -12.94
C ASP A 385 -18.07 11.00 -12.88
N THR A 386 -17.43 11.72 -13.79
CA THR A 386 -15.97 11.94 -13.78
C THR A 386 -15.55 12.77 -12.58
N GLN A 387 -16.30 13.86 -12.26
CA GLN A 387 -16.01 14.65 -11.04
C GLN A 387 -16.10 13.79 -9.78
N ALA A 388 -17.15 12.96 -9.64
CA ALA A 388 -17.29 12.09 -8.46
C ALA A 388 -16.14 11.11 -8.33
N LEU A 389 -15.67 10.54 -9.45
CA LEU A 389 -14.50 9.63 -9.45
C LEU A 389 -13.22 10.38 -9.07
N LEU A 390 -12.94 11.54 -9.66
CA LEU A 390 -11.75 12.33 -9.35
C LEU A 390 -11.74 12.83 -7.90
N TYR A 391 -12.90 13.28 -7.37
CA TYR A 391 -13.02 13.62 -5.96
C TYR A 391 -12.79 12.41 -5.05
N ALA A 392 -13.33 11.24 -5.42
CA ALA A 392 -13.15 10.01 -4.63
C ALA A 392 -11.67 9.59 -4.58
N LEU A 393 -10.98 9.65 -5.72
CA LEU A 393 -9.55 9.37 -5.81
C LEU A 393 -8.73 10.43 -5.04
N GLY A 394 -8.88 11.71 -5.33
CA GLY A 394 -8.12 12.79 -4.71
C GLY A 394 -8.30 12.86 -3.18
N ARG A 395 -9.50 12.55 -2.67
CA ARG A 395 -9.74 12.40 -1.22
C ARG A 395 -8.92 11.26 -0.63
N GLN A 396 -8.85 10.11 -1.30
CA GLN A 396 -8.08 8.96 -0.82
C GLN A 396 -6.57 9.17 -0.98
N GLU A 397 -6.12 9.82 -2.04
CA GLU A 397 -4.71 9.99 -2.36
C GLU A 397 -4.00 11.00 -1.44
N SER A 398 -4.56 12.19 -1.30
CA SER A 398 -3.87 13.29 -0.63
C SER A 398 -4.72 14.11 0.33
N LEU A 399 -6.03 13.82 0.48
CA LEU A 399 -7.01 14.75 1.04
C LEU A 399 -6.99 16.10 0.30
N PHE A 400 -6.69 16.08 -0.98
CA PHE A 400 -6.58 17.24 -1.89
C PHE A 400 -5.42 18.20 -1.60
N ILE A 401 -4.39 17.78 -0.86
CA ILE A 401 -3.19 18.61 -0.64
C ILE A 401 -2.40 18.72 -1.95
N PRO A 402 -2.22 19.93 -2.53
CA PRO A 402 -1.56 20.11 -3.81
C PRO A 402 -0.11 19.61 -3.83
N THR A 403 0.60 19.80 -2.73
CA THR A 403 2.02 19.49 -2.60
C THR A 403 2.31 18.19 -1.88
N ALA A 404 1.33 17.27 -1.87
CA ALA A 404 1.54 15.95 -1.30
C ALA A 404 2.60 15.17 -2.09
N ILE A 405 3.57 14.61 -1.37
CA ILE A 405 4.61 13.71 -1.92
C ILE A 405 4.60 12.43 -1.09
N SER A 406 4.42 11.28 -1.75
CA SER A 406 4.49 9.99 -1.09
C SER A 406 5.93 9.51 -0.90
N THR A 407 6.10 8.48 -0.07
CA THR A 407 7.41 7.82 0.11
C THR A 407 7.96 7.18 -1.15
N SER A 408 7.10 6.95 -2.14
CA SER A 408 7.46 6.46 -3.47
C SER A 408 7.55 7.56 -4.52
N TYR A 409 7.46 8.84 -4.10
CA TYR A 409 7.48 10.04 -4.95
C TYR A 409 6.28 10.15 -5.89
N ALA A 410 5.10 9.68 -5.48
CA ALA A 410 3.85 10.07 -6.12
C ALA A 410 3.55 11.54 -5.78
N LEU A 411 2.99 12.32 -6.71
CA LEU A 411 2.98 13.77 -6.68
C LEU A 411 1.57 14.36 -6.78
N GLY A 412 1.34 15.38 -5.96
CA GLY A 412 0.20 16.28 -6.06
C GLY A 412 -1.11 15.72 -5.52
N VAL A 413 -2.21 16.40 -5.83
CA VAL A 413 -3.57 16.07 -5.39
C VAL A 413 -3.92 14.62 -5.70
N MET A 414 -3.57 14.16 -6.89
CA MET A 414 -3.96 12.86 -7.44
C MET A 414 -2.85 11.80 -7.34
N GLN A 415 -1.74 12.12 -6.66
CA GLN A 415 -0.61 11.22 -6.41
C GLN A 415 -0.11 10.49 -7.67
N LEU A 416 0.13 11.23 -8.74
CA LEU A 416 0.67 10.66 -9.97
C LEU A 416 2.13 10.27 -9.81
N MET A 417 2.46 9.03 -10.18
CA MET A 417 3.85 8.56 -10.19
C MET A 417 4.65 9.26 -11.30
N PRO A 418 5.93 9.62 -11.07
CA PRO A 418 6.77 10.29 -12.07
C PRO A 418 6.78 9.62 -13.46
N PHE A 419 6.83 8.29 -13.51
CA PHE A 419 6.79 7.57 -14.78
C PHE A 419 5.44 7.71 -15.51
N ASN A 420 4.32 7.83 -14.78
CA ASN A 420 3.01 8.12 -15.37
C ASN A 420 2.96 9.55 -15.89
N VAL A 421 3.48 10.53 -15.14
CA VAL A 421 3.58 11.93 -15.60
C VAL A 421 4.34 12.01 -16.93
N THR A 422 5.51 11.37 -17.02
CA THR A 422 6.31 11.31 -18.25
C THR A 422 5.53 10.67 -19.41
N ALA A 423 4.84 9.56 -19.15
CA ALA A 423 4.08 8.86 -20.19
C ALA A 423 2.89 9.69 -20.69
N ILE A 424 2.17 10.36 -19.78
CA ILE A 424 1.03 11.23 -20.10
C ILE A 424 1.51 12.45 -20.88
N ALA A 425 2.55 13.15 -20.43
CA ALA A 425 3.13 14.31 -21.11
C ALA A 425 3.54 13.96 -22.55
N LYS A 426 4.13 12.77 -22.75
CA LYS A 426 4.47 12.28 -24.08
C LYS A 426 3.23 12.06 -24.97
N GLN A 427 2.18 11.46 -24.43
CA GLN A 427 0.94 11.19 -25.16
C GLN A 427 0.17 12.48 -25.50
N MET A 428 0.29 13.51 -24.65
CA MET A 428 -0.33 14.82 -24.86
C MET A 428 0.54 15.78 -25.72
N GLY A 429 1.76 15.39 -26.09
CA GLY A 429 2.71 16.25 -26.82
C GLY A 429 3.30 17.38 -25.96
N GLU A 430 3.38 17.19 -24.66
CA GLU A 430 3.81 18.19 -23.67
C GLU A 430 5.15 17.87 -22.99
N SER A 431 5.90 16.89 -23.48
CA SER A 431 7.16 16.42 -22.86
C SER A 431 8.20 17.51 -22.57
N GLU A 432 8.25 18.53 -23.43
CA GLU A 432 9.18 19.67 -23.29
C GLU A 432 8.65 20.78 -22.37
N LYS A 433 7.38 20.72 -21.98
CA LYS A 433 6.68 21.80 -21.25
C LYS A 433 6.45 21.48 -19.80
N ILE A 434 6.32 20.20 -19.46
CA ILE A 434 5.88 19.75 -18.13
C ILE A 434 7.03 19.11 -17.37
N THR A 435 7.23 19.59 -16.15
CA THR A 435 8.16 19.04 -15.16
C THR A 435 7.42 18.27 -14.07
N TYR A 436 8.13 17.56 -13.21
CA TYR A 436 7.52 16.89 -12.06
C TYR A 436 6.99 17.88 -11.02
N GLN A 437 7.59 19.07 -10.90
CA GLN A 437 7.15 20.11 -9.98
C GLN A 437 5.80 20.72 -10.39
N ASP A 438 5.48 20.74 -11.69
CA ASP A 438 4.17 21.19 -12.17
C ASP A 438 3.01 20.34 -11.64
N MET A 439 3.29 19.12 -11.17
CA MET A 439 2.31 18.27 -10.52
C MET A 439 1.84 18.81 -9.16
N PHE A 440 2.48 19.83 -8.63
CA PHE A 440 2.00 20.55 -7.44
C PHE A 440 0.94 21.62 -7.78
N ASP A 441 0.70 21.86 -9.06
CA ASP A 441 -0.43 22.68 -9.50
C ASP A 441 -1.67 21.80 -9.75
N PRO A 442 -2.76 21.99 -9.00
CA PRO A 442 -4.01 21.26 -9.25
C PRO A 442 -4.56 21.46 -10.66
N ALA A 443 -4.29 22.63 -11.30
CA ALA A 443 -4.72 22.91 -12.66
C ALA A 443 -4.02 22.02 -13.71
N ILE A 444 -2.90 21.42 -13.38
CA ILE A 444 -2.15 20.48 -14.22
C ILE A 444 -2.37 19.05 -13.71
N ASN A 445 -2.22 18.82 -12.41
CA ASN A 445 -2.29 17.49 -11.81
C ASN A 445 -3.64 16.80 -12.01
N ILE A 446 -4.76 17.53 -11.83
CA ILE A 446 -6.11 16.94 -11.97
C ILE A 446 -6.42 16.55 -13.43
N PRO A 447 -6.20 17.40 -14.45
CA PRO A 447 -6.35 17.00 -15.85
C PRO A 447 -5.46 15.82 -16.26
N TYR A 448 -4.23 15.74 -15.77
CA TYR A 448 -3.34 14.60 -16.00
C TYR A 448 -3.90 13.31 -15.41
N ALA A 449 -4.45 13.37 -14.20
CA ALA A 449 -5.10 12.21 -13.59
C ALA A 449 -6.40 11.82 -14.31
N GLU A 450 -7.17 12.77 -14.78
CA GLU A 450 -8.35 12.50 -15.61
C GLU A 450 -7.93 11.80 -16.91
N TYR A 451 -6.90 12.30 -17.60
CA TYR A 451 -6.37 11.65 -18.79
C TYR A 451 -5.90 10.22 -18.50
N PHE A 452 -5.23 9.99 -17.38
CA PHE A 452 -4.81 8.66 -16.92
C PHE A 452 -5.99 7.73 -16.64
N THR A 453 -7.11 8.26 -16.14
CA THR A 453 -8.30 7.45 -15.81
C THR A 453 -9.15 7.08 -17.01
N ARG A 454 -9.08 7.79 -18.14
CA ARG A 454 -9.89 7.52 -19.34
C ARG A 454 -9.79 6.08 -19.85
N PRO A 455 -8.59 5.52 -20.08
CA PRO A 455 -8.47 4.12 -20.49
C PRO A 455 -8.95 3.15 -19.40
N LEU A 456 -8.80 3.49 -18.11
CA LEU A 456 -9.29 2.67 -17.00
C LEU A 456 -10.83 2.62 -16.98
N LEU A 457 -11.50 3.76 -17.21
CA LEU A 457 -12.95 3.86 -17.32
C LEU A 457 -13.46 2.99 -18.48
N LYS A 458 -12.79 3.03 -19.63
CA LYS A 458 -13.17 2.25 -20.81
C LYS A 458 -13.02 0.75 -20.59
N GLU A 459 -11.94 0.32 -19.93
CA GLU A 459 -11.60 -1.09 -19.73
C GLU A 459 -12.39 -1.71 -18.57
N PHE A 460 -12.33 -1.07 -17.39
CA PHE A 460 -12.84 -1.67 -16.15
C PHE A 460 -14.27 -1.27 -15.80
N LYS A 461 -14.78 -0.18 -16.34
CA LYS A 461 -16.16 0.33 -16.22
C LYS A 461 -16.64 0.61 -14.80
N HIS A 462 -16.44 -0.32 -13.85
CA HIS A 462 -16.92 -0.20 -12.47
C HIS A 462 -15.93 0.56 -11.58
N PRO A 463 -16.38 1.51 -10.70
CA PRO A 463 -15.50 2.33 -9.85
C PRO A 463 -14.55 1.52 -8.96
N LEU A 464 -14.98 0.36 -8.45
CA LEU A 464 -14.13 -0.52 -7.65
C LEU A 464 -12.93 -1.03 -8.46
N PHE A 465 -13.16 -1.51 -9.67
CA PHE A 465 -12.08 -2.05 -10.52
C PHE A 465 -11.17 -0.95 -11.06
N ILE A 466 -11.73 0.23 -11.36
CA ILE A 466 -10.95 1.43 -11.69
C ILE A 466 -10.04 1.81 -10.53
N SER A 467 -10.53 1.75 -9.29
CA SER A 467 -9.75 2.03 -8.08
C SER A 467 -8.60 1.03 -7.90
N TYR A 468 -8.85 -0.26 -8.14
CA TYR A 468 -7.78 -1.26 -8.12
C TYR A 468 -6.74 -1.02 -9.22
N ALA A 469 -7.18 -0.61 -10.40
CA ALA A 469 -6.27 -0.30 -11.52
C ALA A 469 -5.48 0.98 -11.28
N TYR A 470 -6.06 1.97 -10.63
CA TYR A 470 -5.39 3.22 -10.28
C TYR A 470 -4.26 2.99 -9.26
N ASN A 471 -4.54 2.27 -8.17
CA ASN A 471 -3.57 2.02 -7.09
C ASN A 471 -2.62 0.86 -7.40
N GLY A 472 -3.17 -0.31 -7.78
CA GLY A 472 -2.40 -1.54 -8.00
C GLY A 472 -1.86 -1.70 -9.43
N GLY A 473 -2.30 -0.83 -10.34
CA GLY A 473 -1.96 -0.84 -11.75
C GLY A 473 -2.92 -1.67 -12.62
N PRO A 474 -3.17 -1.23 -13.88
CA PRO A 474 -4.12 -1.89 -14.78
C PRO A 474 -3.73 -3.34 -15.11
N GLY A 475 -2.43 -3.62 -15.26
CA GLY A 475 -1.94 -4.97 -15.52
C GLY A 475 -2.20 -5.94 -14.36
N PHE A 476 -2.11 -5.47 -13.11
CA PHE A 476 -2.50 -6.27 -11.95
C PHE A 476 -3.99 -6.55 -11.94
N THR A 477 -4.82 -5.53 -12.10
CA THR A 477 -6.28 -5.65 -12.07
C THR A 477 -6.79 -6.57 -13.19
N ARG A 478 -6.24 -6.45 -14.40
CA ARG A 478 -6.57 -7.33 -15.52
C ARG A 478 -6.30 -8.79 -15.19
N ARG A 479 -5.08 -9.11 -14.74
CA ARG A 479 -4.73 -10.49 -14.34
C ARG A 479 -5.61 -11.00 -13.21
N LEU A 480 -5.94 -10.16 -12.23
CA LEU A 480 -6.83 -10.51 -11.11
C LEU A 480 -8.20 -10.96 -11.64
N LEU A 481 -8.81 -10.19 -12.52
CA LEU A 481 -10.12 -10.49 -13.09
C LEU A 481 -10.08 -11.69 -14.05
N GLU A 482 -9.02 -11.83 -14.86
CA GLU A 482 -8.82 -12.97 -15.77
C GLU A 482 -8.76 -14.34 -15.06
N THR A 483 -8.41 -14.37 -13.79
CA THR A 483 -8.40 -15.65 -13.02
C THR A 483 -9.80 -16.27 -12.88
N LYS A 484 -10.87 -15.48 -12.98
CA LYS A 484 -12.27 -15.88 -12.73
C LYS A 484 -12.51 -16.54 -11.38
N GLN A 485 -11.66 -16.23 -10.40
CA GLN A 485 -11.75 -16.80 -9.06
C GLN A 485 -12.48 -15.88 -8.08
N LEU A 486 -12.63 -14.61 -8.42
CA LEU A 486 -13.24 -13.56 -7.62
C LEU A 486 -14.45 -12.95 -8.35
N PHE A 487 -15.32 -12.28 -7.62
CA PHE A 487 -16.51 -11.57 -8.11
C PHE A 487 -17.48 -12.51 -8.85
N LYS A 488 -17.82 -13.60 -8.18
CA LYS A 488 -18.61 -14.70 -8.70
C LYS A 488 -20.08 -14.60 -8.31
N LYS A 489 -20.97 -14.85 -9.24
CA LYS A 489 -22.44 -14.86 -9.02
C LYS A 489 -22.90 -16.04 -8.15
N ASP A 490 -22.16 -17.14 -8.20
CA ASP A 490 -22.47 -18.37 -7.43
C ASP A 490 -21.94 -18.37 -6.00
N ASN A 491 -21.19 -17.35 -5.59
CA ASN A 491 -20.71 -17.21 -4.20
C ASN A 491 -21.64 -16.28 -3.41
N PRO A 492 -22.39 -16.77 -2.42
CA PRO A 492 -23.36 -15.97 -1.65
C PRO A 492 -22.72 -14.87 -0.79
N LEU A 493 -21.39 -14.90 -0.61
CA LEU A 493 -20.64 -13.88 0.13
C LEU A 493 -20.06 -12.79 -0.79
N ASP A 494 -20.14 -12.97 -2.12
CA ASP A 494 -19.63 -11.97 -3.06
C ASP A 494 -20.63 -10.80 -3.23
N PRO A 495 -20.11 -9.61 -3.52
CA PRO A 495 -18.69 -9.29 -3.76
C PRO A 495 -17.84 -9.03 -2.51
N TRP A 496 -18.43 -9.05 -1.33
CA TRP A 496 -17.73 -8.76 -0.07
C TRP A 496 -16.51 -9.66 0.14
N TYR A 497 -16.69 -10.97 -0.06
CA TYR A 497 -15.60 -11.93 0.03
C TYR A 497 -14.47 -11.62 -0.96
N SER A 498 -14.81 -11.38 -2.21
CA SER A 498 -13.83 -11.06 -3.25
C SER A 498 -13.04 -9.79 -2.96
N MET A 499 -13.68 -8.76 -2.41
CA MET A 499 -13.00 -7.53 -1.99
C MET A 499 -11.97 -7.79 -0.87
N GLU A 500 -12.21 -8.76 0.02
CA GLU A 500 -11.23 -9.13 1.06
C GLU A 500 -10.10 -10.00 0.52
N MET A 501 -10.31 -10.70 -0.58
CA MET A 501 -9.33 -11.61 -1.17
C MET A 501 -8.35 -10.94 -2.13
N ILE A 502 -8.39 -9.62 -2.30
CA ILE A 502 -7.39 -8.89 -3.08
C ILE A 502 -6.01 -9.04 -2.43
N PRO A 503 -4.98 -9.57 -3.13
CA PRO A 503 -3.71 -9.96 -2.52
C PRO A 503 -2.93 -8.80 -1.90
N TYR A 504 -2.93 -7.62 -2.55
CA TYR A 504 -2.21 -6.45 -2.06
C TYR A 504 -3.07 -5.68 -1.05
N GLU A 505 -2.60 -5.60 0.20
CA GLU A 505 -3.34 -4.99 1.31
C GLU A 505 -3.71 -3.53 1.01
N GLU A 506 -2.78 -2.75 0.48
CA GLU A 506 -3.02 -1.36 0.10
C GLU A 506 -4.15 -1.28 -0.92
N THR A 507 -4.07 -2.00 -2.02
CA THR A 507 -5.09 -2.01 -3.10
C THR A 507 -6.44 -2.53 -2.59
N ARG A 508 -6.44 -3.55 -1.73
CA ARG A 508 -7.64 -4.10 -1.09
C ARG A 508 -8.39 -3.07 -0.25
N LYS A 509 -7.68 -2.32 0.59
CA LYS A 509 -8.24 -1.24 1.41
C LYS A 509 -8.63 -0.03 0.54
N TYR A 510 -7.80 0.30 -0.43
CA TYR A 510 -7.98 1.43 -1.33
C TYR A 510 -9.29 1.33 -2.12
N GLY A 511 -9.55 0.21 -2.77
CA GLY A 511 -10.75 0.03 -3.59
C GLY A 511 -12.05 0.24 -2.81
N LYS A 512 -12.14 -0.31 -1.59
CA LYS A 512 -13.31 -0.12 -0.71
C LYS A 512 -13.49 1.33 -0.28
N LYS A 513 -12.41 2.03 0.06
CA LYS A 513 -12.44 3.44 0.47
C LYS A 513 -12.84 4.34 -0.69
N VAL A 514 -12.27 4.13 -1.88
CA VAL A 514 -12.62 4.94 -3.06
C VAL A 514 -14.05 4.66 -3.51
N LEU A 515 -14.53 3.42 -3.46
CA LEU A 515 -15.92 3.11 -3.79
C LEU A 515 -16.90 3.82 -2.83
N ALA A 516 -16.63 3.79 -1.52
CA ALA A 516 -17.42 4.53 -0.55
C ALA A 516 -17.42 6.05 -0.83
N ASN A 517 -16.24 6.63 -1.07
CA ASN A 517 -16.11 8.03 -1.45
C ASN A 517 -16.90 8.35 -2.71
N TYR A 518 -16.79 7.51 -3.76
CA TYR A 518 -17.48 7.70 -5.02
C TYR A 518 -19.00 7.76 -4.84
N ILE A 519 -19.58 6.84 -4.08
CA ILE A 519 -21.01 6.80 -3.79
C ILE A 519 -21.46 8.10 -3.11
N ILE A 520 -20.69 8.58 -2.13
CA ILE A 520 -21.03 9.81 -1.40
C ILE A 520 -20.92 11.04 -2.30
N TYR A 521 -19.89 11.11 -3.15
CA TYR A 521 -19.78 12.22 -4.11
C TYR A 521 -20.89 12.17 -5.17
N GLN A 522 -21.32 11.01 -5.63
CA GLN A 522 -22.47 10.89 -6.53
C GLN A 522 -23.76 11.45 -5.89
N LYS A 523 -23.99 11.10 -4.61
CA LYS A 523 -25.12 11.65 -3.84
C LYS A 523 -25.02 13.19 -3.74
N SER A 524 -23.82 13.76 -3.63
CA SER A 524 -23.60 15.21 -3.62
C SER A 524 -23.91 15.91 -4.93
N PHE A 525 -24.04 15.17 -6.03
CA PHE A 525 -24.47 15.63 -7.35
C PHE A 525 -25.96 15.31 -7.64
N GLY A 526 -26.70 14.89 -6.59
CA GLY A 526 -28.14 14.58 -6.70
C GLY A 526 -28.45 13.21 -7.31
N LYS A 527 -27.46 12.32 -7.44
CA LYS A 527 -27.66 10.97 -7.97
C LYS A 527 -27.83 9.99 -6.81
N GLU A 528 -29.01 9.45 -6.66
CA GLU A 528 -29.21 8.34 -5.73
C GLU A 528 -28.49 7.09 -6.22
N ILE A 529 -27.69 6.50 -5.34
CA ILE A 529 -26.95 5.27 -5.61
C ILE A 529 -27.46 4.19 -4.68
N ASP A 530 -27.98 3.14 -5.25
CA ASP A 530 -28.26 1.87 -4.59
C ASP A 530 -26.94 1.11 -4.44
N LEU A 531 -26.48 0.94 -3.21
CA LEU A 531 -25.23 0.27 -2.91
C LEU A 531 -25.30 -1.22 -3.28
N GLN A 532 -26.43 -1.88 -3.00
CA GLN A 532 -26.60 -3.29 -3.32
C GLN A 532 -26.47 -3.55 -4.81
N LYS A 533 -27.15 -2.73 -5.63
CA LYS A 533 -27.02 -2.80 -7.09
C LYS A 533 -25.61 -2.50 -7.55
N THR A 534 -24.98 -1.45 -7.02
CA THR A 534 -23.59 -1.10 -7.34
C THR A 534 -22.64 -2.26 -7.04
N LEU A 535 -22.83 -2.94 -5.93
CA LEU A 535 -22.03 -4.10 -5.58
C LEU A 535 -22.33 -5.31 -6.48
N GLN A 536 -23.59 -5.56 -6.82
CA GLN A 536 -23.98 -6.63 -7.74
C GLN A 536 -23.38 -6.43 -9.15
N ASP A 537 -23.23 -5.20 -9.61
CA ASP A 537 -22.61 -4.88 -10.92
C ASP A 537 -21.12 -5.28 -10.97
N THR A 538 -20.49 -5.62 -9.85
CA THR A 538 -19.14 -6.22 -9.81
C THR A 538 -19.12 -7.71 -10.07
N LEU A 539 -20.26 -8.40 -10.01
CA LEU A 539 -20.36 -9.85 -10.20
C LEU A 539 -20.34 -10.20 -11.70
N ILE A 540 -19.14 -10.36 -12.22
CA ILE A 540 -18.90 -10.53 -13.67
C ILE A 540 -18.81 -12.00 -14.09
N TYR A 541 -18.66 -12.95 -13.17
CA TYR A 541 -18.50 -14.38 -13.44
C TYR A 541 -19.58 -15.24 -12.78
#